data_a9c9d82de113d90202e7f462fdd7d7a2
#
_entry.id   a9c9d82de113d90202e7f462fdd7d7a2
#
_cell.length_a   1.000
_cell.length_b   1.000
_cell.length_c   1.000
_cell.angle_alpha   90.00
_cell.angle_beta   90.00
_cell.angle_gamma   90.00
#
_symmetry.space_group_name_H-M   'P 1'
#
loop_
_entity.id
_entity.type
_entity.pdbx_description
1 polymer ?
#
loop_
_entity_poly.entity_id
_entity_poly.type
_entity_poly.pdbx_seq_one_letter_code
_entity_poly.pdbx_strand_id
1 'polypeptide(L)'
;MKLLFVLVILAISGSASASEQKNIYFGDTHLHTSYSFDAFLNNNHTADPDTAYRWAKGQPVIHPYNRTRVQIKTPLDFLVVSDHAEMLGVMRAVHEGSFVEEDLGWYGNIKRRYSFWQMNKAIDSGTGLQFFRQFLPQNPTL
;
A
#
# COMPACT_ATOMS: atom_id res chain seq x y z
N MET A 1 -15.09 -1.82 82.73
CA MET A 1 -14.26 -2.50 81.79
C MET A 1 -14.83 -2.27 80.40
N LYS A 2 -14.22 -1.33 79.65
CA LYS A 2 -14.65 -1.02 78.29
C LYS A 2 -13.79 -1.84 77.34
N LEU A 3 -14.40 -2.86 76.77
CA LEU A 3 -13.74 -3.70 75.78
C LEU A 3 -13.63 -2.88 74.46
N LEU A 4 -12.45 -2.47 74.20
CA LEU A 4 -12.13 -1.74 72.95
C LEU A 4 -12.09 -2.75 71.83
N PHE A 5 -13.19 -2.86 71.07
CA PHE A 5 -13.18 -3.58 69.81
C PHE A 5 -12.33 -2.80 68.80
N VAL A 6 -11.06 -3.15 68.74
CA VAL A 6 -10.24 -2.74 67.62
C VAL A 6 -10.67 -3.54 66.42
N LEU A 7 -11.54 -2.95 65.64
CA LEU A 7 -11.89 -3.46 64.33
C LEU A 7 -10.67 -3.24 63.43
N VAL A 8 -9.81 -4.24 63.37
CA VAL A 8 -8.79 -4.30 62.36
C VAL A 8 -9.52 -4.56 61.03
N ILE A 9 -9.89 -3.45 60.38
CA ILE A 9 -10.24 -3.50 58.97
C ILE A 9 -8.93 -3.80 58.25
N LEU A 10 -8.66 -5.08 58.07
CA LEU A 10 -7.71 -5.51 57.05
C LEU A 10 -8.30 -5.03 55.71
N ALA A 11 -7.87 -3.83 55.32
CA ALA A 11 -8.00 -3.41 53.96
C ALA A 11 -7.19 -4.41 53.14
N ILE A 12 -7.85 -5.47 52.70
CA ILE A 12 -7.36 -6.29 51.64
C ILE A 12 -7.38 -5.39 50.41
N SER A 13 -6.31 -4.66 50.30
CA SER A 13 -5.96 -3.98 49.04
C SER A 13 -5.68 -5.12 48.07
N GLY A 14 -6.75 -5.76 47.61
CA GLY A 14 -6.70 -6.55 46.42
C GLY A 14 -6.27 -5.63 45.33
N SER A 15 -4.98 -5.61 45.05
CA SER A 15 -4.49 -5.12 43.78
C SER A 15 -5.22 -5.96 42.74
N ALA A 16 -6.37 -5.44 42.30
CA ALA A 16 -6.95 -5.91 41.06
C ALA A 16 -5.90 -5.60 40.01
N SER A 17 -5.02 -6.56 39.78
CA SER A 17 -4.19 -6.58 38.60
C SER A 17 -5.22 -6.73 37.49
N ALA A 18 -5.69 -5.61 36.97
CA ALA A 18 -6.39 -5.60 35.73
C ALA A 18 -5.39 -6.23 34.75
N SER A 19 -5.57 -7.49 34.46
CA SER A 19 -4.87 -8.10 33.34
C SER A 19 -5.30 -7.28 32.15
N GLU A 20 -4.41 -6.39 31.70
CA GLU A 20 -4.63 -5.64 30.48
C GLU A 20 -4.86 -6.68 29.40
N GLN A 21 -6.10 -6.86 29.04
CA GLN A 21 -6.48 -7.84 28.05
C GLN A 21 -5.90 -7.33 26.73
N LYS A 22 -4.75 -7.85 26.35
CA LYS A 22 -4.09 -7.51 25.10
C LYS A 22 -4.91 -8.11 23.96
N ASN A 23 -5.54 -7.27 23.19
CA ASN A 23 -6.17 -7.67 21.94
C ASN A 23 -5.09 -7.86 20.88
N ILE A 24 -5.20 -8.92 20.12
CA ILE A 24 -4.32 -9.17 18.97
C ILE A 24 -5.04 -8.63 17.75
N TYR A 25 -4.34 -7.78 16.99
CA TYR A 25 -4.84 -7.21 15.76
C TYR A 25 -4.02 -7.71 14.58
N PHE A 26 -4.68 -8.08 13.49
CA PHE A 26 -4.06 -8.55 12.26
C PHE A 26 -4.28 -7.55 11.13
N GLY A 27 -3.20 -7.16 10.49
CA GLY A 27 -3.27 -6.20 9.39
C GLY A 27 -1.98 -6.14 8.60
N ASP A 28 -1.93 -5.21 7.67
CA ASP A 28 -0.77 -4.96 6.83
C ASP A 28 -0.44 -3.48 6.83
N THR A 29 0.85 -3.17 6.94
CA THR A 29 1.39 -1.79 6.91
C THR A 29 2.21 -1.49 5.68
N HIS A 30 2.32 -2.43 4.75
CA HIS A 30 3.17 -2.31 3.57
C HIS A 30 2.48 -2.85 2.32
N LEU A 31 1.46 -2.15 1.86
CA LEU A 31 0.73 -2.49 0.66
C LEU A 31 0.88 -1.38 -0.39
N HIS A 32 1.27 -1.76 -1.62
CA HIS A 32 1.38 -0.86 -2.76
C HIS A 32 0.23 -1.07 -3.73
N THR A 33 -0.35 0.04 -4.21
CA THR A 33 -1.49 0.04 -5.12
C THR A 33 -1.08 0.43 -6.55
N SER A 34 -2.05 0.54 -7.46
CA SER A 34 -1.79 1.00 -8.83
C SER A 34 -1.30 2.46 -8.92
N TYR A 35 -1.22 3.17 -7.80
CA TYR A 35 -0.62 4.50 -7.73
C TYR A 35 0.89 4.43 -7.47
N SER A 36 1.39 3.34 -6.90
CA SER A 36 2.82 3.12 -6.72
C SER A 36 3.48 2.70 -8.02
N PHE A 37 4.61 3.31 -8.37
CA PHE A 37 5.27 3.03 -9.65
C PHE A 37 5.68 1.57 -9.80
N ASP A 38 6.15 0.95 -8.73
CA ASP A 38 6.60 -0.45 -8.72
C ASP A 38 5.45 -1.43 -8.90
N ALA A 39 4.34 -1.22 -8.20
CA ALA A 39 3.14 -2.04 -8.36
C ALA A 39 2.54 -1.89 -9.77
N PHE A 40 2.48 -0.65 -10.29
CA PHE A 40 1.98 -0.39 -11.64
C PHE A 40 2.84 -1.05 -12.72
N LEU A 41 4.16 -0.87 -12.66
CA LEU A 41 5.12 -1.48 -13.58
C LEU A 41 5.16 -3.02 -13.46
N ASN A 42 4.69 -3.55 -12.34
CA ASN A 42 4.52 -4.98 -12.10
C ASN A 42 3.09 -5.46 -12.36
N ASN A 43 2.40 -4.81 -13.29
CA ASN A 43 1.06 -5.16 -13.84
C ASN A 43 -0.13 -4.92 -12.90
N ASN A 44 0.01 -4.22 -11.78
CA ASN A 44 -1.15 -3.77 -11.01
C ASN A 44 -1.70 -2.46 -11.60
N HIS A 45 -2.46 -2.53 -12.67
CA HIS A 45 -3.00 -1.33 -13.34
C HIS A 45 -4.34 -0.86 -12.75
N THR A 46 -5.02 -1.67 -11.94
CA THR A 46 -6.43 -1.42 -11.58
C THR A 46 -6.75 -1.48 -10.10
N ALA A 47 -5.91 -2.14 -9.28
CA ALA A 47 -6.15 -2.18 -7.84
C ALA A 47 -5.60 -0.89 -7.19
N ASP A 48 -6.44 0.12 -7.13
CA ASP A 48 -6.20 1.42 -6.51
C ASP A 48 -6.36 1.37 -4.97
N PRO A 49 -6.10 2.47 -4.24
CA PRO A 49 -6.27 2.49 -2.79
C PRO A 49 -7.68 2.14 -2.31
N ASP A 50 -8.74 2.57 -3.01
CA ASP A 50 -10.12 2.19 -2.65
C ASP A 50 -10.33 0.69 -2.77
N THR A 51 -9.84 0.09 -3.84
CA THR A 51 -9.89 -1.36 -4.06
C THR A 51 -9.16 -2.12 -2.94
N ALA A 52 -7.98 -1.63 -2.52
CA ALA A 52 -7.22 -2.22 -1.42
C ALA A 52 -7.99 -2.17 -0.09
N TYR A 53 -8.55 -1.01 0.25
CA TYR A 53 -9.33 -0.87 1.48
C TYR A 53 -10.64 -1.68 1.47
N ARG A 54 -11.30 -1.78 0.33
CA ARG A 54 -12.49 -2.65 0.20
C ARG A 54 -12.13 -4.11 0.42
N TRP A 55 -11.04 -4.57 -0.19
CA TRP A 55 -10.56 -5.93 0.02
C TRP A 55 -10.22 -6.19 1.50
N ALA A 56 -9.48 -5.28 2.14
CA ALA A 56 -9.14 -5.39 3.56
C ALA A 56 -10.38 -5.48 4.47
N LYS A 57 -11.45 -4.78 4.12
CA LYS A 57 -12.75 -4.84 4.81
C LYS A 57 -13.57 -6.12 4.51
N GLY A 58 -12.99 -7.08 3.80
CA GLY A 58 -13.68 -8.30 3.41
C GLY A 58 -14.70 -8.13 2.29
N GLN A 59 -14.67 -7.03 1.55
CA GLN A 59 -15.52 -6.84 0.38
C GLN A 59 -14.90 -7.53 -0.84
N PRO A 60 -15.69 -8.03 -1.77
CA PRO A 60 -15.18 -8.61 -2.99
C PRO A 60 -14.61 -7.53 -3.91
N VAL A 61 -13.47 -7.82 -4.51
CA VAL A 61 -12.80 -6.97 -5.49
C VAL A 61 -12.36 -7.80 -6.71
N ILE A 62 -11.96 -7.13 -7.78
CA ILE A 62 -11.42 -7.77 -8.98
C ILE A 62 -9.90 -7.78 -8.89
N HIS A 63 -9.33 -8.98 -8.98
CA HIS A 63 -7.88 -9.16 -8.98
C HIS A 63 -7.25 -8.48 -10.22
N PRO A 64 -6.16 -7.67 -10.05
CA PRO A 64 -5.65 -6.83 -11.15
C PRO A 64 -5.13 -7.63 -12.35
N TYR A 65 -4.58 -8.84 -12.15
CA TYR A 65 -3.99 -9.64 -13.23
C TYR A 65 -5.02 -10.53 -13.93
N ASN A 66 -5.55 -11.49 -13.19
CA ASN A 66 -6.39 -12.54 -13.78
C ASN A 66 -7.86 -12.16 -13.86
N ARG A 67 -8.24 -10.97 -13.41
CA ARG A 67 -9.58 -10.40 -13.46
C ARG A 67 -10.65 -11.24 -12.74
N THR A 68 -10.24 -12.18 -11.89
CA THR A 68 -11.17 -12.95 -11.07
C THR A 68 -11.67 -12.13 -9.88
N ARG A 69 -12.86 -12.44 -9.40
CA ARG A 69 -13.39 -11.89 -8.17
C ARG A 69 -12.71 -12.58 -6.98
N VAL A 70 -12.10 -11.80 -6.11
CA VAL A 70 -11.43 -12.28 -4.90
C VAL A 70 -12.01 -11.61 -3.65
N GLN A 71 -11.97 -12.31 -2.54
CA GLN A 71 -12.46 -11.83 -1.27
C GLN A 71 -11.74 -12.56 -0.15
N ILE A 72 -11.27 -11.85 0.88
CA ILE A 72 -10.74 -12.48 2.08
C ILE A 72 -11.89 -12.92 2.99
N LYS A 73 -11.71 -14.02 3.69
CA LYS A 73 -12.74 -14.56 4.60
C LYS A 73 -12.88 -13.72 5.87
N THR A 74 -11.75 -13.33 6.43
CA THR A 74 -11.69 -12.52 7.65
C THR A 74 -11.13 -11.15 7.28
N PRO A 75 -11.89 -10.07 7.51
CA PRO A 75 -11.38 -8.71 7.32
C PRO A 75 -10.11 -8.46 8.15
N LEU A 76 -9.25 -7.59 7.65
CA LEU A 76 -8.12 -7.09 8.41
C LEU A 76 -8.59 -6.08 9.44
N ASP A 77 -7.93 -6.05 10.61
CA ASP A 77 -8.20 -5.02 11.63
C ASP A 77 -7.66 -3.66 11.21
N PHE A 78 -6.57 -3.65 10.43
CA PHE A 78 -5.99 -2.43 9.86
C PHE A 78 -5.30 -2.72 8.53
N LEU A 79 -5.22 -1.68 7.69
CA LEU A 79 -4.44 -1.66 6.47
C LEU A 79 -3.83 -0.27 6.27
N VAL A 80 -2.55 -0.22 5.94
CA VAL A 80 -1.88 0.98 5.47
C VAL A 80 -1.48 0.81 4.02
N VAL A 81 -2.03 1.65 3.16
CA VAL A 81 -1.54 1.81 1.79
C VAL A 81 -0.28 2.67 1.86
N SER A 82 0.85 2.09 1.46
CA SER A 82 2.19 2.68 1.57
C SER A 82 2.83 2.88 0.19
N ASP A 83 2.06 3.42 -0.75
CA ASP A 83 2.53 3.72 -2.09
C ASP A 83 3.78 4.62 -2.04
N HIS A 84 4.73 4.38 -2.94
CA HIS A 84 5.91 5.24 -3.08
C HIS A 84 5.50 6.67 -3.39
N ALA A 85 6.00 7.64 -2.62
CA ALA A 85 5.79 9.06 -2.87
C ALA A 85 6.48 9.50 -4.18
N GLU A 86 7.64 8.88 -4.47
CA GLU A 86 8.35 9.09 -5.72
C GLU A 86 7.51 8.59 -6.89
N MET A 87 7.23 9.49 -7.83
CA MET A 87 6.47 9.18 -9.05
C MET A 87 5.05 8.64 -8.76
N LEU A 88 4.44 9.02 -7.62
CA LEU A 88 3.09 8.61 -7.26
C LEU A 88 2.10 8.94 -8.38
N GLY A 89 1.48 7.91 -8.95
CA GLY A 89 0.52 8.03 -10.05
C GLY A 89 1.12 8.39 -11.41
N VAL A 90 2.41 8.73 -11.51
CA VAL A 90 3.03 9.17 -12.76
C VAL A 90 3.01 8.08 -13.82
N MET A 91 3.39 6.86 -13.49
CA MET A 91 3.40 5.74 -14.45
C MET A 91 2.00 5.46 -14.99
N ARG A 92 1.01 5.53 -14.14
CA ARG A 92 -0.39 5.42 -14.52
C ARG A 92 -0.82 6.55 -15.45
N ALA A 93 -0.53 7.81 -15.09
CA ALA A 93 -0.89 8.96 -15.90
C ALA A 93 -0.26 8.93 -17.29
N VAL A 94 1.00 8.50 -17.40
CA VAL A 94 1.67 8.32 -18.69
C VAL A 94 1.02 7.21 -19.51
N HIS A 95 0.70 6.09 -18.89
CA HIS A 95 0.07 4.95 -19.57
C HIS A 95 -1.35 5.28 -20.06
N GLU A 96 -2.13 6.00 -19.25
CA GLU A 96 -3.48 6.44 -19.59
C GLU A 96 -3.51 7.66 -20.52
N GLY A 97 -2.34 8.27 -20.81
CA GLY A 97 -2.23 9.46 -21.65
C GLY A 97 -2.75 10.75 -21.00
N SER A 98 -2.90 10.74 -19.66
CA SER A 98 -3.38 11.90 -18.87
C SER A 98 -2.25 12.74 -18.27
N PHE A 99 -0.99 12.37 -18.53
CA PHE A 99 0.16 13.10 -18.04
C PHE A 99 0.25 14.49 -18.69
N VAL A 100 0.26 15.54 -17.85
CA VAL A 100 0.40 16.92 -18.32
C VAL A 100 1.86 17.18 -18.74
N GLU A 101 2.05 17.52 -19.98
CA GLU A 101 3.37 17.68 -20.59
C GLU A 101 3.80 19.16 -20.65
N GLU A 102 5.03 19.44 -20.22
CA GLU A 102 5.68 20.70 -20.54
C GLU A 102 6.16 20.68 -22.00
N ASP A 103 6.16 21.83 -22.66
CA ASP A 103 6.72 21.96 -24.00
C ASP A 103 8.26 22.00 -23.94
N LEU A 104 8.88 20.91 -24.40
CA LEU A 104 10.34 20.76 -24.46
C LEU A 104 10.92 21.14 -25.84
N GLY A 105 10.13 21.84 -26.67
CA GLY A 105 10.44 22.05 -28.06
C GLY A 105 10.32 20.78 -28.91
N TRP A 106 10.34 20.91 -30.22
CA TRP A 106 10.03 19.79 -31.14
C TRP A 106 10.90 18.56 -30.93
N TYR A 107 12.19 18.70 -30.68
CA TYR A 107 13.12 17.58 -30.50
C TYR A 107 12.92 16.89 -29.13
N GLY A 108 12.74 17.68 -28.07
CA GLY A 108 12.45 17.16 -26.74
C GLY A 108 11.12 16.42 -26.70
N ASN A 109 10.10 16.96 -27.35
CA ASN A 109 8.79 16.34 -27.45
C ASN A 109 8.84 15.01 -28.22
N ILE A 110 9.59 14.90 -29.32
CA ILE A 110 9.77 13.63 -30.04
C ILE A 110 10.47 12.60 -29.16
N LYS A 111 11.56 12.96 -28.49
CA LYS A 111 12.27 12.05 -27.57
C LYS A 111 11.36 11.55 -26.45
N ARG A 112 10.62 12.45 -25.82
CA ARG A 112 9.69 12.08 -24.74
C ARG A 112 8.60 11.14 -25.24
N ARG A 113 7.95 11.43 -26.35
CA ARG A 113 6.93 10.55 -26.95
C ARG A 113 7.48 9.17 -27.27
N TYR A 114 8.70 9.09 -27.76
CA TYR A 114 9.37 7.82 -28.02
C TYR A 114 9.63 7.04 -26.71
N SER A 115 10.12 7.74 -25.66
CA SER A 115 10.34 7.14 -24.35
C SER A 115 9.04 6.63 -23.73
N PHE A 116 7.96 7.41 -23.80
CA PHE A 116 6.63 6.98 -23.32
C PHE A 116 6.10 5.80 -24.11
N TRP A 117 6.29 5.78 -25.41
CA TRP A 117 5.91 4.64 -26.24
C TRP A 117 6.67 3.36 -25.84
N GLN A 118 7.99 3.45 -25.61
CA GLN A 118 8.79 2.32 -25.15
C GLN A 118 8.33 1.84 -23.77
N MET A 119 8.07 2.76 -22.84
CA MET A 119 7.58 2.43 -21.50
C MET A 119 6.22 1.76 -21.57
N ASN A 120 5.26 2.30 -22.31
CA ASN A 120 3.94 1.70 -22.46
C ASN A 120 4.03 0.29 -23.08
N LYS A 121 4.86 0.11 -24.10
CA LYS A 121 5.11 -1.20 -24.67
C LYS A 121 5.67 -2.20 -23.65
N ALA A 122 6.58 -1.75 -22.79
CA ALA A 122 7.13 -2.58 -21.71
C ALA A 122 6.08 -2.91 -20.64
N ILE A 123 5.23 -1.94 -20.28
CA ILE A 123 4.11 -2.14 -19.34
C ILE A 123 3.14 -3.18 -19.92
N ASP A 124 2.68 -3.00 -21.15
CA ASP A 124 1.72 -3.90 -21.82
C ASP A 124 2.25 -5.32 -21.97
N SER A 125 3.57 -5.48 -22.14
CA SER A 125 4.23 -6.79 -22.21
C SER A 125 4.57 -7.40 -20.85
N GLY A 126 4.26 -6.72 -19.73
CA GLY A 126 4.59 -7.19 -18.39
C GLY A 126 6.07 -7.07 -18.02
N THR A 127 6.86 -6.31 -18.78
CA THR A 127 8.30 -6.10 -18.54
C THR A 127 8.62 -4.69 -18.04
N GLY A 128 7.60 -3.93 -17.62
CA GLY A 128 7.74 -2.52 -17.20
C GLY A 128 8.77 -2.32 -16.10
N LEU A 129 8.78 -3.17 -15.07
CA LEU A 129 9.76 -3.08 -13.99
C LEU A 129 11.19 -3.35 -14.46
N GLN A 130 11.39 -4.30 -15.38
CA GLN A 130 12.71 -4.60 -15.96
C GLN A 130 13.21 -3.42 -16.82
N PHE A 131 12.31 -2.82 -17.59
CA PHE A 131 12.60 -1.62 -18.37
C PHE A 131 13.02 -0.46 -17.44
N PHE A 132 12.28 -0.22 -16.36
CA PHE A 132 12.59 0.82 -15.38
C PHE A 132 13.92 0.61 -14.69
N ARG A 133 14.30 -0.61 -14.35
CA ARG A 133 15.59 -0.94 -13.71
C ARG A 133 16.80 -0.49 -14.51
N GLN A 134 16.70 -0.33 -15.82
CA GLN A 134 17.79 0.15 -16.66
C GLN A 134 18.19 1.60 -16.36
N PHE A 135 17.30 2.37 -15.77
CA PHE A 135 17.52 3.77 -15.39
C PHE A 135 18.02 3.92 -13.94
N LEU A 136 18.03 2.85 -13.17
CA LEU A 136 18.56 2.88 -11.81
C LEU A 136 20.06 2.67 -11.80
N PRO A 137 20.80 3.27 -10.83
CA PRO A 137 22.22 2.98 -10.64
C PRO A 137 22.46 1.47 -10.49
N GLN A 138 23.34 0.92 -11.31
CA GLN A 138 23.61 -0.54 -11.32
C GLN A 138 24.47 -1.01 -10.15
N ASN A 139 25.12 -0.08 -9.46
CA ASN A 139 25.93 -0.35 -8.26
C ASN A 139 25.53 0.62 -7.16
N PRO A 140 24.55 0.31 -6.31
CA PRO A 140 24.39 1.02 -5.07
C PRO A 140 25.60 0.68 -4.19
N THR A 141 26.59 1.56 -4.13
CA THR A 141 27.57 1.56 -3.04
C THR A 141 26.83 2.00 -1.79
N LEU A 142 26.32 1.05 -1.05
CA LEU A 142 25.88 1.18 0.33
C LEU A 142 27.01 0.77 1.26
#